data_5a7a006b6e31e259ae524e29b830c349
#
_entry.id   5a7a006b6e31e259ae524e29b830c349
#
_cell.length_a   1.000
_cell.length_b   1.000
_cell.length_c   1.000
_cell.angle_alpha   90.00
_cell.angle_beta   90.00
_cell.angle_gamma   90.00
#
_symmetry.space_group_name_H-M   'P 1'
#
loop_
_entity.id
_entity.type
_entity.pdbx_description
1 polymer ?
#
loop_
_entity_poly.entity_id
_entity_poly.type
_entity_poly.pdbx_seq_one_letter_code
_entity_poly.pdbx_strand_id
1 'polypeptide(L)'
;MAALTRQTPPDPHRGKALLDIFRQGLVLVAHEHAARTLGQRETYLGLSELARFAECPRAAVAAKLSSLPAQLPRLLTLQRGHWFERGVADSLSALGISLLNQLEIRCEQGEMPLVAHCDLVLVWQRPRPAVRILEIKSTEILPVSPHAAHERQILGQTAMLQQCWHLPVFCLRDADGHPVGDPVPFPQLCRMQLGVCLPDDVEQVDREGWLLCLSMRDAVSFGPYALPAADGKAVLRQLRQEAALFRQHVLSCRAGGSLDTVPHVRGFHPLCPVCDHAADCPKFPTGDMQPQWEPLLVKLAELRTQRDSLETTIREGEAALRQAFRLSGTRDWIRAGTYRFREGRTAGPRRLQRERLYAELKTILHHAGLDDVDVEAFLNRCEQEGKPGTRLFINRIS
;
A
#
# COMPACT_ATOMS: atom_id res chain seq x y z
N MET A 1 -11.56 -35.99 23.46
CA MET A 1 -11.89 -34.72 22.77
C MET A 1 -13.08 -35.02 21.85
N ALA A 2 -14.27 -34.54 22.20
CA ALA A 2 -15.45 -34.67 21.33
C ALA A 2 -15.24 -33.86 20.07
N ALA A 3 -15.32 -34.46 18.89
CA ALA A 3 -15.27 -33.78 17.62
C ALA A 3 -16.44 -32.78 17.57
N LEU A 4 -16.13 -31.49 17.44
CA LEU A 4 -17.10 -30.44 17.13
C LEU A 4 -17.62 -30.70 15.70
N THR A 5 -18.58 -31.59 15.58
CA THR A 5 -19.32 -31.82 14.33
C THR A 5 -20.19 -30.60 14.09
N ARG A 6 -20.00 -29.92 12.95
CA ARG A 6 -20.87 -28.87 12.48
C ARG A 6 -22.30 -29.37 12.37
N GLN A 7 -23.18 -28.91 13.24
CA GLN A 7 -24.58 -29.34 13.26
C GLN A 7 -25.45 -28.71 12.18
N THR A 8 -24.95 -27.64 11.53
CA THR A 8 -25.68 -26.93 10.47
C THR A 8 -24.77 -26.65 9.27
N PRO A 9 -25.23 -26.88 8.03
CA PRO A 9 -24.45 -26.52 6.83
C PRO A 9 -24.26 -25.00 6.75
N PRO A 10 -23.16 -24.52 6.13
CA PRO A 10 -22.93 -23.08 5.95
C PRO A 10 -24.03 -22.46 5.09
N ASP A 11 -24.64 -21.37 5.59
CA ASP A 11 -25.64 -20.59 4.87
C ASP A 11 -25.00 -19.38 4.19
N PRO A 12 -24.90 -19.33 2.85
CA PRO A 12 -24.28 -18.24 2.11
C PRO A 12 -24.99 -16.91 2.32
N HIS A 13 -26.31 -16.90 2.53
CA HIS A 13 -27.09 -15.68 2.73
C HIS A 13 -26.76 -15.04 4.07
N ARG A 14 -26.64 -15.83 5.13
CA ARG A 14 -26.22 -15.36 6.45
C ARG A 14 -24.77 -14.86 6.44
N GLY A 15 -23.89 -15.53 5.72
CA GLY A 15 -22.51 -15.09 5.51
C GLY A 15 -22.43 -13.72 4.81
N LYS A 16 -23.26 -13.51 3.77
CA LYS A 16 -23.35 -12.22 3.09
C LYS A 16 -23.87 -11.11 4.00
N ALA A 17 -24.95 -11.39 4.77
CA ALA A 17 -25.51 -10.44 5.71
C ALA A 17 -24.47 -9.99 6.76
N LEU A 18 -23.68 -10.94 7.30
CA LEU A 18 -22.59 -10.63 8.23
C LEU A 18 -21.54 -9.69 7.59
N LEU A 19 -21.13 -9.97 6.35
CA LEU A 19 -20.17 -9.12 5.63
C LEU A 19 -20.73 -7.72 5.37
N ASP A 20 -22.01 -7.58 5.09
CA ASP A 20 -22.68 -6.28 4.90
C ASP A 20 -22.72 -5.47 6.19
N ILE A 21 -23.02 -6.10 7.33
CA ILE A 21 -22.96 -5.45 8.66
C ILE A 21 -21.52 -5.02 8.96
N PHE A 22 -20.55 -5.89 8.74
CA PHE A 22 -19.13 -5.57 8.96
C PHE A 22 -18.68 -4.40 8.08
N ARG A 23 -19.06 -4.39 6.81
CA ARG A 23 -18.77 -3.27 5.88
C ARG A 23 -19.36 -1.97 6.39
N GLN A 24 -20.61 -1.95 6.86
CA GLN A 24 -21.24 -0.77 7.43
C GLN A 24 -20.47 -0.26 8.66
N GLY A 25 -20.06 -1.14 9.56
CA GLY A 25 -19.22 -0.80 10.71
C GLY A 25 -17.89 -0.17 10.29
N LEU A 26 -17.22 -0.74 9.28
CA LEU A 26 -15.97 -0.17 8.74
C LEU A 26 -16.15 1.21 8.11
N VAL A 27 -17.29 1.49 7.46
CA VAL A 27 -17.60 2.82 6.93
C VAL A 27 -17.70 3.83 8.07
N LEU A 28 -18.44 3.51 9.13
CA LEU A 28 -18.55 4.38 10.30
C LEU A 28 -17.19 4.67 10.94
N VAL A 29 -16.41 3.63 11.20
CA VAL A 29 -15.06 3.76 11.77
C VAL A 29 -14.15 4.61 10.87
N ALA A 30 -14.21 4.42 9.54
CA ALA A 30 -13.40 5.21 8.61
C ALA A 30 -13.82 6.71 8.62
N HIS A 31 -15.11 7.00 8.70
CA HIS A 31 -15.61 8.38 8.82
C HIS A 31 -15.18 9.03 10.14
N GLU A 32 -15.36 8.33 11.26
CA GLU A 32 -14.94 8.83 12.58
C GLU A 32 -13.43 9.06 12.63
N HIS A 33 -12.64 8.13 12.14
CA HIS A 33 -11.20 8.29 12.10
C HIS A 33 -10.78 9.47 11.22
N ALA A 34 -11.36 9.61 10.02
CA ALA A 34 -11.07 10.74 9.14
C ALA A 34 -11.46 12.08 9.80
N ALA A 35 -12.59 12.16 10.48
CA ALA A 35 -13.01 13.37 11.20
C ALA A 35 -12.02 13.72 12.33
N ARG A 36 -11.58 12.72 13.09
CA ARG A 36 -10.63 12.91 14.21
C ARG A 36 -9.24 13.32 13.76
N THR A 37 -8.65 12.59 12.78
CA THR A 37 -7.25 12.83 12.38
C THR A 37 -7.11 13.92 11.33
N LEU A 38 -8.04 14.02 10.40
CA LEU A 38 -7.92 14.93 9.26
C LEU A 38 -8.82 16.17 9.38
N GLY A 39 -9.82 16.15 10.26
CA GLY A 39 -10.75 17.26 10.40
C GLY A 39 -11.48 17.58 9.09
N GLN A 40 -11.64 18.87 8.77
CA GLN A 40 -12.31 19.34 7.56
C GLN A 40 -11.36 19.33 6.37
N ARG A 41 -11.16 18.15 5.76
CA ARG A 41 -10.25 17.95 4.62
C ARG A 41 -10.47 18.91 3.45
N GLU A 42 -11.68 19.40 3.26
CA GLU A 42 -12.02 20.33 2.18
C GLU A 42 -11.40 21.71 2.34
N THR A 43 -10.93 22.07 3.53
CA THR A 43 -10.39 23.41 3.84
C THR A 43 -8.89 23.54 3.68
N TYR A 44 -8.16 22.44 3.45
CA TYR A 44 -6.72 22.46 3.30
C TYR A 44 -6.24 21.47 2.22
N LEU A 45 -4.96 21.48 1.85
CA LEU A 45 -4.30 20.52 0.99
C LEU A 45 -3.31 19.68 1.80
N GLY A 46 -3.54 18.37 1.87
CA GLY A 46 -2.64 17.45 2.55
C GLY A 46 -1.41 17.10 1.71
N LEU A 47 -0.24 16.90 2.34
CA LEU A 47 0.98 16.44 1.63
C LEU A 47 0.78 15.11 0.90
N SER A 48 0.05 14.17 1.48
CA SER A 48 -0.27 12.89 0.83
C SER A 48 -1.15 13.08 -0.41
N GLU A 49 -2.06 14.06 -0.38
CA GLU A 49 -2.89 14.42 -1.54
C GLU A 49 -2.03 15.07 -2.64
N LEU A 50 -1.09 15.92 -2.24
CA LEU A 50 -0.16 16.58 -3.15
C LEU A 50 0.81 15.57 -3.80
N ALA A 51 1.29 14.59 -3.04
CA ALA A 51 2.08 13.48 -3.57
C ALA A 51 1.29 12.68 -4.63
N ARG A 52 0.02 12.41 -4.36
CA ARG A 52 -0.89 11.78 -5.33
C ARG A 52 -1.18 12.66 -6.55
N PHE A 53 -1.29 13.99 -6.34
CA PHE A 53 -1.48 14.95 -7.42
C PHE A 53 -0.30 14.94 -8.41
N ALA A 54 0.92 14.84 -7.90
CA ALA A 54 2.11 14.71 -8.75
C ALA A 54 2.11 13.44 -9.62
N GLU A 55 1.50 12.34 -9.15
CA GLU A 55 1.36 11.11 -9.92
C GLU A 55 0.21 11.18 -10.93
N CYS A 56 -0.96 11.61 -10.50
CA CYS A 56 -2.14 11.75 -11.35
C CYS A 56 -3.04 12.88 -10.84
N PRO A 57 -2.96 14.10 -11.44
CA PRO A 57 -3.75 15.24 -11.03
C PRO A 57 -5.24 14.97 -10.96
N ARG A 58 -5.81 14.33 -12.00
CA ARG A 58 -7.23 13.98 -12.05
C ARG A 58 -7.64 13.09 -10.86
N ALA A 59 -6.87 12.04 -10.57
CA ALA A 59 -7.19 11.13 -9.47
C ALA A 59 -7.14 11.82 -8.10
N ALA A 60 -6.21 12.76 -7.91
CA ALA A 60 -6.11 13.53 -6.68
C ALA A 60 -7.28 14.52 -6.52
N VAL A 61 -7.62 15.27 -7.61
CA VAL A 61 -8.76 16.20 -7.61
C VAL A 61 -10.07 15.44 -7.38
N ALA A 62 -10.30 14.34 -8.08
CA ALA A 62 -11.48 13.50 -7.91
C ALA A 62 -11.60 12.99 -6.46
N ALA A 63 -10.51 12.50 -5.86
CA ALA A 63 -10.49 12.05 -4.47
C ALA A 63 -10.73 13.19 -3.47
N LYS A 64 -10.37 14.42 -3.81
CA LYS A 64 -10.63 15.61 -2.97
C LYS A 64 -12.09 16.04 -3.01
N LEU A 65 -12.78 15.78 -4.11
CA LEU A 65 -14.19 16.16 -4.34
C LEU A 65 -15.17 15.04 -3.94
N SER A 66 -14.71 13.80 -3.83
CA SER A 66 -15.56 12.65 -3.52
C SER A 66 -15.57 12.26 -2.06
N SER A 67 -16.62 11.55 -1.65
CA SER A 67 -16.72 10.92 -0.33
C SER A 67 -15.78 9.71 -0.19
N LEU A 68 -15.61 9.21 1.02
CA LEU A 68 -14.84 8.00 1.31
C LEU A 68 -15.37 6.78 0.54
N PRO A 69 -14.51 5.87 0.08
CA PRO A 69 -14.93 4.67 -0.62
C PRO A 69 -15.73 3.74 0.29
N ALA A 70 -16.83 3.20 -0.22
CA ALA A 70 -17.71 2.28 0.50
C ALA A 70 -17.43 0.79 0.22
N GLN A 71 -16.49 0.47 -0.66
CA GLN A 71 -16.17 -0.92 -1.02
C GLN A 71 -15.33 -1.60 0.06
N LEU A 72 -15.74 -2.81 0.46
CA LEU A 72 -15.09 -3.57 1.55
C LEU A 72 -13.56 -3.76 1.36
N PRO A 73 -13.01 -4.12 0.18
CA PRO A 73 -11.57 -4.28 0.03
C PRO A 73 -10.80 -2.99 0.32
N ARG A 74 -11.36 -1.84 -0.08
CA ARG A 74 -10.74 -0.53 0.14
C ARG A 74 -10.78 -0.13 1.61
N LEU A 75 -11.91 -0.35 2.28
CA LEU A 75 -12.07 -0.10 3.71
C LEU A 75 -11.09 -0.94 4.55
N LEU A 76 -10.92 -2.22 4.20
CA LEU A 76 -9.95 -3.10 4.86
C LEU A 76 -8.51 -2.62 4.65
N THR A 77 -8.18 -2.14 3.46
CA THR A 77 -6.84 -1.58 3.18
C THR A 77 -6.56 -0.35 4.04
N LEU A 78 -7.53 0.55 4.17
CA LEU A 78 -7.40 1.73 5.03
C LEU A 78 -7.27 1.33 6.50
N GLN A 79 -8.14 0.45 6.97
CA GLN A 79 -8.13 0.01 8.36
C GLN A 79 -6.84 -0.73 8.74
N ARG A 80 -6.28 -1.52 7.83
CA ARG A 80 -4.98 -2.16 8.03
C ARG A 80 -3.86 -1.13 8.27
N GLY A 81 -3.89 0.00 7.55
CA GLY A 81 -2.96 1.12 7.79
C GLY A 81 -3.01 1.57 9.25
N HIS A 82 -4.21 1.89 9.75
CA HIS A 82 -4.39 2.34 11.13
C HIS A 82 -4.00 1.31 12.19
N TRP A 83 -4.21 0.01 11.91
CA TRP A 83 -3.74 -1.05 12.83
C TRP A 83 -2.22 -1.09 12.90
N PHE A 84 -1.52 -0.93 11.77
CA PHE A 84 -0.06 -0.90 11.77
C PHE A 84 0.49 0.36 12.44
N GLU A 85 -0.06 1.54 12.17
CA GLU A 85 0.33 2.80 12.82
C GLU A 85 0.26 2.66 14.34
N ARG A 86 -0.88 2.18 14.86
CA ARG A 86 -1.06 1.94 16.29
C ARG A 86 -0.07 0.91 16.83
N GLY A 87 0.08 -0.24 16.17
CA GLY A 87 1.00 -1.29 16.60
C GLY A 87 2.45 -0.84 16.65
N VAL A 88 2.91 -0.01 15.71
CA VAL A 88 4.24 0.58 15.70
C VAL A 88 4.38 1.59 16.85
N ALA A 89 3.41 2.47 17.05
CA ALA A 89 3.41 3.45 18.12
C ALA A 89 3.49 2.77 19.49
N ASP A 90 2.65 1.76 19.74
CA ASP A 90 2.63 0.99 20.98
C ASP A 90 3.97 0.27 21.21
N SER A 91 4.56 -0.30 20.16
CA SER A 91 5.86 -1.01 20.25
C SER A 91 7.01 -0.07 20.60
N LEU A 92 7.05 1.13 19.99
CA LEU A 92 8.09 2.13 20.29
C LEU A 92 7.89 2.74 21.66
N SER A 93 6.66 2.98 22.09
CA SER A 93 6.33 3.46 23.44
C SER A 93 6.73 2.46 24.52
N ALA A 94 6.57 1.16 24.28
CA ALA A 94 7.01 0.10 25.20
C ALA A 94 8.52 0.08 25.42
N LEU A 95 9.30 0.61 24.47
CA LEU A 95 10.76 0.82 24.63
C LEU A 95 11.11 2.13 25.34
N GLY A 96 10.13 2.92 25.76
CA GLY A 96 10.35 4.22 26.40
C GLY A 96 10.81 5.32 25.42
N ILE A 97 10.61 5.13 24.12
CA ILE A 97 10.95 6.14 23.10
C ILE A 97 9.94 7.28 23.19
N SER A 98 10.43 8.52 23.33
CA SER A 98 9.58 9.71 23.26
C SER A 98 9.10 9.93 21.84
N LEU A 99 7.77 9.93 21.62
CA LEU A 99 7.19 10.10 20.31
C LEU A 99 5.91 10.95 20.35
N LEU A 100 5.65 11.64 19.24
CA LEU A 100 4.40 12.35 18.95
C LEU A 100 3.65 11.55 17.91
N ASN A 101 2.37 11.26 18.15
CA ASN A 101 1.48 10.60 17.21
C ASN A 101 0.71 11.63 16.41
N GLN A 102 0.56 11.42 15.09
CA GLN A 102 -0.28 12.23 14.20
C GLN A 102 0.01 13.73 14.32
N LEU A 103 1.31 14.11 14.25
CA LEU A 103 1.70 15.51 14.30
C LEU A 103 1.19 16.26 13.07
N GLU A 104 0.39 17.29 13.28
CA GLU A 104 -0.03 18.23 12.24
C GLU A 104 0.95 19.40 12.14
N ILE A 105 1.40 19.69 10.90
CA ILE A 105 2.17 20.90 10.56
C ILE A 105 1.34 21.68 9.56
N ARG A 106 0.88 22.87 9.92
CA ARG A 106 -0.04 23.67 9.11
C ARG A 106 0.64 24.95 8.64
N CYS A 107 1.02 25.00 7.36
CA CYS A 107 1.57 26.19 6.74
C CYS A 107 0.47 26.96 6.02
N GLU A 108 0.16 28.15 6.50
CA GLU A 108 -0.80 29.04 5.84
C GLU A 108 -0.33 29.42 4.45
N GLN A 109 -1.20 29.29 3.46
CA GLN A 109 -0.91 29.59 2.07
C GLN A 109 -2.17 29.91 1.28
N GLY A 110 -2.57 31.19 1.29
CA GLY A 110 -3.81 31.63 0.65
C GLY A 110 -5.04 30.98 1.24
N GLU A 111 -6.08 30.71 0.43
CA GLU A 111 -7.37 30.22 0.90
C GLU A 111 -7.37 28.76 1.41
N MET A 112 -6.40 27.96 0.98
CA MET A 112 -6.25 26.56 1.41
C MET A 112 -4.81 26.32 1.88
N PRO A 113 -4.59 26.22 3.19
CA PRO A 113 -3.27 25.94 3.74
C PRO A 113 -2.72 24.57 3.32
N LEU A 114 -1.39 24.46 3.30
CA LEU A 114 -0.71 23.18 3.10
C LEU A 114 -0.52 22.51 4.47
N VAL A 115 -0.96 21.27 4.59
CA VAL A 115 -0.92 20.52 5.85
C VAL A 115 -0.15 19.22 5.68
N ALA A 116 0.77 18.96 6.59
CA ALA A 116 1.39 17.65 6.77
C ALA A 116 0.81 16.98 8.02
N HIS A 117 0.39 15.73 7.89
CA HIS A 117 0.15 14.81 9.01
C HIS A 117 1.30 13.80 9.00
N CYS A 118 2.13 13.82 10.07
CA CYS A 118 3.22 12.87 10.26
C CYS A 118 2.71 11.75 11.16
N ASP A 119 2.77 10.49 10.70
CA ASP A 119 2.24 9.35 11.46
C ASP A 119 2.88 9.28 12.85
N LEU A 120 4.22 9.23 12.91
CA LEU A 120 4.99 9.26 14.14
C LEU A 120 6.18 10.21 14.02
N VAL A 121 6.48 10.95 15.09
CA VAL A 121 7.70 11.76 15.21
C VAL A 121 8.43 11.36 16.47
N LEU A 122 9.59 10.74 16.32
CA LEU A 122 10.44 10.28 17.41
C LEU A 122 11.40 11.39 17.81
N VAL A 123 11.61 11.63 19.10
CA VAL A 123 12.38 12.75 19.61
C VAL A 123 13.37 12.30 20.67
N TRP A 124 14.64 12.68 20.51
CA TRP A 124 15.70 12.42 21.48
C TRP A 124 16.43 13.70 21.85
N GLN A 125 16.81 13.81 23.11
CA GLN A 125 17.69 14.86 23.59
C GLN A 125 19.15 14.37 23.72
N ARG A 126 19.34 13.11 24.08
CA ARG A 126 20.65 12.50 24.34
C ARG A 126 20.84 11.24 23.47
N PRO A 127 22.08 10.90 23.05
CA PRO A 127 23.36 11.61 23.36
C PRO A 127 23.51 12.95 22.63
N ARG A 128 22.73 13.17 21.55
CA ARG A 128 22.60 14.44 20.83
C ARG A 128 21.14 14.67 20.45
N PRO A 129 20.70 15.93 20.30
CA PRO A 129 19.34 16.22 19.86
C PRO A 129 19.05 15.60 18.48
N ALA A 130 17.97 14.84 18.38
CA ALA A 130 17.59 14.19 17.13
C ALA A 130 16.07 14.10 16.99
N VAL A 131 15.58 14.19 15.75
CA VAL A 131 14.18 14.03 15.37
C VAL A 131 14.08 13.11 14.17
N ARG A 132 13.19 12.12 14.24
CA ARG A 132 12.91 11.19 13.16
C ARG A 132 11.42 11.22 12.83
N ILE A 133 11.08 11.61 11.60
CA ILE A 133 9.73 11.44 11.09
C ILE A 133 9.63 10.01 10.55
N LEU A 134 8.67 9.26 11.01
CA LEU A 134 8.39 7.91 10.55
C LEU A 134 7.02 7.88 9.86
N GLU A 135 7.04 7.72 8.56
CA GLU A 135 5.84 7.55 7.72
C GLU A 135 5.59 6.06 7.52
N ILE A 136 4.40 5.59 7.88
CA ILE A 136 4.03 4.18 7.87
C ILE A 136 3.18 3.85 6.65
N LYS A 137 3.56 2.80 5.93
CA LYS A 137 2.82 2.33 4.75
C LYS A 137 2.46 0.86 4.87
N SER A 138 1.17 0.56 4.79
CA SER A 138 0.69 -0.82 4.76
C SER A 138 0.65 -1.36 3.34
N THR A 139 1.21 -2.54 3.11
CA THR A 139 1.26 -3.18 1.79
C THR A 139 0.97 -4.68 1.89
N GLU A 140 0.57 -5.31 0.79
CA GLU A 140 0.46 -6.77 0.70
C GLU A 140 1.79 -7.41 0.39
N ILE A 141 2.56 -6.77 -0.51
CA ILE A 141 3.88 -7.20 -0.93
C ILE A 141 4.85 -6.06 -0.63
N LEU A 142 5.93 -6.37 0.09
CA LEU A 142 6.95 -5.37 0.39
C LEU A 142 7.61 -4.87 -0.88
N PRO A 143 7.73 -3.55 -1.06
CA PRO A 143 8.39 -2.99 -2.23
C PRO A 143 9.92 -3.19 -2.15
N VAL A 144 10.55 -3.40 -3.30
CA VAL A 144 12.02 -3.46 -3.43
C VAL A 144 12.63 -2.07 -3.35
N SER A 145 11.88 -1.05 -3.81
CA SER A 145 12.24 0.37 -3.73
C SER A 145 11.01 1.17 -3.33
N PRO A 146 11.18 2.33 -2.69
CA PRO A 146 10.06 3.15 -2.27
C PRO A 146 9.28 3.70 -3.48
N HIS A 147 7.98 3.90 -3.32
CA HIS A 147 7.18 4.60 -4.33
C HIS A 147 7.48 6.11 -4.31
N ALA A 148 7.60 6.71 -5.48
CA ALA A 148 7.92 8.14 -5.64
C ALA A 148 6.98 9.07 -4.86
N ALA A 149 5.67 8.75 -4.79
CA ALA A 149 4.73 9.51 -3.99
C ALA A 149 5.03 9.45 -2.48
N HIS A 150 5.47 8.30 -1.97
CA HIS A 150 5.83 8.16 -0.56
C HIS A 150 7.13 8.92 -0.23
N GLU A 151 8.13 8.84 -1.13
CA GLU A 151 9.37 9.64 -0.99
C GLU A 151 9.07 11.12 -1.00
N ARG A 152 8.21 11.56 -1.92
CA ARG A 152 7.79 12.95 -2.01
C ARG A 152 7.06 13.41 -0.74
N GLN A 153 6.22 12.56 -0.16
CA GLN A 153 5.51 12.84 1.08
C GLN A 153 6.49 13.03 2.24
N ILE A 154 7.42 12.08 2.47
CA ILE A 154 8.37 12.15 3.58
C ILE A 154 9.37 13.31 3.43
N LEU A 155 9.84 13.60 2.21
CA LEU A 155 10.66 14.77 1.92
C LEU A 155 9.92 16.07 2.20
N GLY A 156 8.62 16.13 1.86
CA GLY A 156 7.76 17.27 2.16
C GLY A 156 7.57 17.47 3.67
N GLN A 157 7.32 16.41 4.42
CA GLN A 157 7.20 16.45 5.88
C GLN A 157 8.50 16.94 6.53
N THR A 158 9.65 16.41 6.08
CA THR A 158 10.97 16.81 6.57
C THR A 158 11.26 18.28 6.26
N ALA A 159 10.92 18.74 5.05
CA ALA A 159 11.07 20.13 4.66
C ALA A 159 10.18 21.07 5.47
N MET A 160 8.90 20.70 5.71
CA MET A 160 7.98 21.49 6.51
C MET A 160 8.45 21.56 7.98
N LEU A 161 8.84 20.43 8.57
CA LEU A 161 9.39 20.41 9.94
C LEU A 161 10.58 21.37 10.06
N GLN A 162 11.54 21.31 9.14
CA GLN A 162 12.73 22.13 9.15
C GLN A 162 12.42 23.61 8.95
N GLN A 163 11.63 23.97 7.94
CA GLN A 163 11.38 25.36 7.57
C GLN A 163 10.40 26.06 8.52
N CYS A 164 9.55 25.31 9.20
CA CYS A 164 8.57 25.85 10.13
C CYS A 164 8.98 25.72 11.61
N TRP A 165 10.19 25.24 11.91
CA TRP A 165 10.66 24.89 13.26
C TRP A 165 10.32 25.89 14.36
N HIS A 166 10.42 27.19 14.09
CA HIS A 166 10.15 28.29 15.01
C HIS A 166 8.75 28.88 14.88
N LEU A 167 7.97 28.43 13.93
CA LEU A 167 6.64 28.99 13.67
C LEU A 167 5.59 28.29 14.54
N PRO A 168 4.55 29.01 15.02
CA PRO A 168 3.46 28.41 15.78
C PRO A 168 2.48 27.72 14.84
N VAL A 169 2.91 26.57 14.25
CA VAL A 169 2.17 25.82 13.24
C VAL A 169 2.07 24.31 13.54
N PHE A 170 2.60 23.90 14.69
CA PHE A 170 2.61 22.50 15.12
C PHE A 170 1.50 22.25 16.13
N CYS A 171 0.70 21.23 15.87
CA CYS A 171 -0.43 20.86 16.71
C CYS A 171 -0.56 19.33 16.80
N LEU A 172 -1.07 18.86 17.93
CA LEU A 172 -1.55 17.48 18.10
C LEU A 172 -3.07 17.50 18.18
N ARG A 173 -3.70 16.34 17.94
CA ARG A 173 -5.13 16.15 18.15
C ARG A 173 -5.35 15.17 19.29
N ASP A 174 -6.38 15.42 20.09
CA ASP A 174 -6.82 14.48 21.12
C ASP A 174 -7.54 13.27 20.52
N ALA A 175 -8.00 12.36 21.39
CA ALA A 175 -8.74 11.16 20.97
C ALA A 175 -10.05 11.48 20.23
N ASP A 176 -10.61 12.66 20.44
CA ASP A 176 -11.86 13.13 19.82
C ASP A 176 -11.60 13.95 18.54
N GLY A 177 -10.32 14.22 18.23
CA GLY A 177 -9.88 14.93 17.04
C GLY A 177 -9.82 16.45 17.17
N HIS A 178 -9.97 16.98 18.39
CA HIS A 178 -9.80 18.39 18.63
C HIS A 178 -8.32 18.76 18.79
N PRO A 179 -7.91 19.95 18.32
CA PRO A 179 -6.54 20.43 18.57
C PRO A 179 -6.24 20.49 20.08
N VAL A 180 -5.09 19.99 20.48
CA VAL A 180 -4.60 20.06 21.86
C VAL A 180 -3.93 21.42 22.07
N GLY A 181 -4.72 22.44 22.40
CA GLY A 181 -4.27 23.82 22.55
C GLY A 181 -4.05 24.55 21.22
N ASP A 182 -3.49 25.75 21.31
CA ASP A 182 -3.11 26.53 20.14
C ASP A 182 -1.86 25.97 19.46
N PRO A 183 -1.68 26.14 18.15
CA PRO A 183 -0.46 25.78 17.46
C PRO A 183 0.76 26.51 18.06
N VAL A 184 1.85 25.77 18.25
CA VAL A 184 3.10 26.27 18.87
C VAL A 184 4.33 25.91 18.03
N PRO A 185 5.51 26.51 18.25
CA PRO A 185 6.78 26.06 17.67
C PRO A 185 7.12 24.63 18.08
N PHE A 186 7.82 23.90 17.20
CA PHE A 186 8.12 22.48 17.43
C PHE A 186 8.92 22.21 18.72
N PRO A 187 9.99 22.97 19.08
CA PRO A 187 10.69 22.77 20.35
C PRO A 187 9.80 22.98 21.58
N GLN A 188 8.88 23.96 21.49
CA GLN A 188 7.90 24.20 22.56
C GLN A 188 6.93 23.03 22.69
N LEU A 189 6.42 22.49 21.57
CA LEU A 189 5.54 21.32 21.56
C LEU A 189 6.23 20.11 22.23
N CYS A 190 7.47 19.82 21.84
CA CYS A 190 8.25 18.72 22.43
C CYS A 190 8.45 18.89 23.94
N ARG A 191 8.70 20.10 24.40
CA ARG A 191 8.82 20.38 25.84
C ARG A 191 7.49 20.15 26.56
N MET A 192 6.40 20.62 26.00
CA MET A 192 5.05 20.51 26.61
C MET A 192 4.55 19.06 26.65
N GLN A 193 4.74 18.31 25.57
CA GLN A 193 4.13 16.98 25.41
C GLN A 193 5.05 15.84 25.89
N LEU A 194 6.36 16.00 25.75
CA LEU A 194 7.34 14.94 26.01
C LEU A 194 8.31 15.28 27.15
N GLY A 195 8.33 16.52 27.63
CA GLY A 195 9.37 16.98 28.56
C GLY A 195 10.78 17.07 27.94
N VAL A 196 10.88 17.00 26.59
CA VAL A 196 12.15 17.01 25.86
C VAL A 196 12.49 18.44 25.44
N CYS A 197 13.68 18.92 25.84
CA CYS A 197 14.18 20.22 25.46
C CYS A 197 15.06 20.10 24.22
N LEU A 198 14.58 20.57 23.08
CA LEU A 198 15.34 20.68 21.84
C LEU A 198 15.96 22.07 21.71
N PRO A 199 17.10 22.21 20.99
CA PRO A 199 17.65 23.51 20.62
C PRO A 199 16.66 24.34 19.81
N ASP A 200 16.69 25.65 19.99
CA ASP A 200 15.96 26.57 19.12
C ASP A 200 16.56 26.56 17.70
N ASP A 201 17.88 26.50 17.58
CA ASP A 201 18.51 26.38 16.25
C ASP A 201 18.33 24.97 15.69
N VAL A 202 17.54 24.88 14.65
CA VAL A 202 17.21 23.63 13.94
C VAL A 202 18.45 22.92 13.37
N GLU A 203 19.52 23.65 13.05
CA GLU A 203 20.77 23.07 12.49
C GLU A 203 21.58 22.30 13.57
N GLN A 204 21.28 22.50 14.85
CA GLN A 204 21.88 21.72 15.94
C GLN A 204 21.16 20.41 16.21
N VAL A 205 20.09 20.10 15.47
CA VAL A 205 19.26 18.91 15.62
C VAL A 205 19.46 17.99 14.43
N ASP A 206 19.78 16.74 14.66
CA ASP A 206 19.88 15.70 13.65
C ASP A 206 18.46 15.28 13.20
N ARG A 207 18.09 15.54 11.94
CA ARG A 207 16.72 15.39 11.41
C ARG A 207 16.71 14.45 10.21
N GLU A 208 15.86 13.44 10.28
CA GLU A 208 15.68 12.48 9.20
C GLU A 208 14.23 12.08 9.06
N GLY A 209 13.83 11.81 7.81
CA GLY A 209 12.60 11.12 7.50
C GLY A 209 12.86 9.64 7.18
N TRP A 210 11.92 8.78 7.50
CA TRP A 210 11.98 7.35 7.23
C TRP A 210 10.63 6.84 6.75
N LEU A 211 10.64 5.99 5.73
CA LEU A 211 9.48 5.22 5.31
C LEU A 211 9.55 3.82 5.92
N LEU A 212 8.52 3.40 6.62
CA LEU A 212 8.36 2.05 7.14
C LEU A 212 7.21 1.36 6.41
N CYS A 213 7.54 0.43 5.51
CA CYS A 213 6.56 -0.38 4.80
C CYS A 213 6.35 -1.70 5.53
N LEU A 214 5.09 -2.00 5.86
CA LEU A 214 4.70 -3.17 6.64
C LEU A 214 3.75 -4.05 5.85
N SER A 215 4.02 -5.35 5.88
CA SER A 215 3.08 -6.41 5.49
C SER A 215 2.65 -7.20 6.73
N MET A 216 1.71 -8.13 6.57
CA MET A 216 1.32 -9.03 7.68
C MET A 216 2.43 -9.99 8.13
N ARG A 217 3.55 -10.06 7.40
CA ARG A 217 4.62 -11.06 7.64
C ARG A 217 5.98 -10.45 7.87
N ASP A 218 6.22 -9.25 7.33
CA ASP A 218 7.56 -8.68 7.29
C ASP A 218 7.50 -7.16 7.12
N ALA A 219 8.66 -6.48 7.28
CA ALA A 219 8.81 -5.05 7.19
C ALA A 219 10.07 -4.66 6.41
N VAL A 220 10.04 -3.51 5.76
CA VAL A 220 11.21 -2.87 5.15
C VAL A 220 11.18 -1.38 5.42
N SER A 221 12.34 -0.79 5.69
CA SER A 221 12.49 0.65 5.86
C SER A 221 13.34 1.25 4.76
N PHE A 222 13.00 2.49 4.37
CA PHE A 222 13.75 3.29 3.41
C PHE A 222 14.08 4.64 4.05
N GLY A 223 15.29 5.10 3.82
CA GLY A 223 15.84 6.33 4.39
C GLY A 223 17.34 6.21 4.63
N PRO A 224 17.96 7.19 5.28
CA PRO A 224 17.38 8.43 5.79
C PRO A 224 17.07 9.45 4.69
N TYR A 225 15.94 10.15 4.82
CA TYR A 225 15.60 11.32 4.01
C TYR A 225 15.97 12.58 4.78
N ALA A 226 17.25 12.94 4.70
CA ALA A 226 17.79 14.15 5.32
C ALA A 226 17.90 15.28 4.28
N LEU A 227 17.50 16.50 4.66
CA LEU A 227 17.55 17.66 3.78
C LEU A 227 18.48 18.73 4.37
N PRO A 228 19.53 19.15 3.62
CA PRO A 228 20.22 20.40 3.89
C PRO A 228 19.24 21.59 3.87
N ALA A 229 19.53 22.66 4.63
CA ALA A 229 18.62 23.80 4.75
C ALA A 229 18.22 24.44 3.40
N ALA A 230 19.16 24.53 2.46
CA ALA A 230 18.91 25.05 1.11
C ALA A 230 17.93 24.18 0.33
N ASP A 231 18.06 22.84 0.43
CA ASP A 231 17.22 21.89 -0.26
C ASP A 231 15.81 21.86 0.34
N GLY A 232 15.69 21.97 1.67
CA GLY A 232 14.41 22.09 2.36
C GLY A 232 13.59 23.30 1.87
N LYS A 233 14.26 24.45 1.66
CA LYS A 233 13.61 25.64 1.05
C LYS A 233 13.16 25.41 -0.38
N ALA A 234 13.96 24.71 -1.18
CA ALA A 234 13.62 24.40 -2.57
C ALA A 234 12.43 23.43 -2.64
N VAL A 235 12.44 22.37 -1.83
CA VAL A 235 11.33 21.40 -1.73
C VAL A 235 10.04 22.12 -1.32
N LEU A 236 10.07 22.94 -0.27
CA LEU A 236 8.88 23.65 0.18
C LEU A 236 8.34 24.62 -0.87
N ARG A 237 9.20 25.30 -1.62
CA ARG A 237 8.81 26.18 -2.72
C ARG A 237 8.09 25.40 -3.83
N GLN A 238 8.64 24.25 -4.23
CA GLN A 238 8.02 23.37 -5.22
C GLN A 238 6.66 22.86 -4.75
N LEU A 239 6.55 22.39 -3.51
CA LEU A 239 5.28 21.94 -2.92
C LEU A 239 4.22 23.05 -2.93
N ARG A 240 4.61 24.30 -2.67
CA ARG A 240 3.72 25.44 -2.72
C ARG A 240 3.20 25.72 -4.15
N GLN A 241 4.06 25.63 -5.15
CA GLN A 241 3.66 25.81 -6.55
C GLN A 241 2.66 24.73 -6.98
N GLU A 242 2.91 23.47 -6.63
CA GLU A 242 2.01 22.36 -6.92
C GLU A 242 0.70 22.45 -6.16
N ALA A 243 0.75 22.87 -4.88
CA ALA A 243 -0.45 23.12 -4.09
C ALA A 243 -1.33 24.21 -4.71
N ALA A 244 -0.72 25.27 -5.26
CA ALA A 244 -1.46 26.31 -5.97
C ALA A 244 -2.18 25.76 -7.21
N LEU A 245 -1.50 24.92 -8.00
CA LEU A 245 -2.09 24.28 -9.19
C LEU A 245 -3.18 23.30 -8.80
N PHE A 246 -2.94 22.47 -7.77
CA PHE A 246 -3.95 21.54 -7.26
C PHE A 246 -5.20 22.28 -6.78
N ARG A 247 -5.03 23.32 -5.98
CA ARG A 247 -6.13 24.19 -5.52
C ARG A 247 -6.92 24.77 -6.68
N GLN A 248 -6.24 25.28 -7.71
CA GLN A 248 -6.89 25.83 -8.89
C GLN A 248 -7.83 24.81 -9.54
N HIS A 249 -7.40 23.56 -9.73
CA HIS A 249 -8.24 22.50 -10.26
C HIS A 249 -9.42 22.16 -9.36
N VAL A 250 -9.20 22.06 -8.04
CA VAL A 250 -10.27 21.78 -7.07
C VAL A 250 -11.32 22.89 -7.09
N LEU A 251 -10.92 24.15 -7.04
CA LEU A 251 -11.82 25.29 -7.06
C LEU A 251 -12.58 25.39 -8.39
N SER A 252 -11.91 25.17 -9.52
CA SER A 252 -12.54 25.14 -10.84
C SER A 252 -13.66 24.06 -10.90
N CYS A 253 -13.37 22.85 -10.43
CA CYS A 253 -14.39 21.78 -10.41
C CYS A 253 -15.52 22.09 -9.43
N ARG A 254 -15.26 22.68 -8.26
CA ARG A 254 -16.30 23.12 -7.32
C ARG A 254 -17.21 24.21 -7.90
N ALA A 255 -16.67 25.05 -8.76
CA ALA A 255 -17.43 26.08 -9.50
C ALA A 255 -18.20 25.54 -10.72
N GLY A 256 -18.28 24.21 -10.90
CA GLY A 256 -19.00 23.56 -11.99
C GLY A 256 -18.14 23.20 -13.20
N GLY A 257 -16.84 23.39 -13.13
CA GLY A 257 -15.90 22.93 -14.18
C GLY A 257 -15.85 21.40 -14.29
N SER A 258 -15.62 20.88 -15.51
CA SER A 258 -15.53 19.43 -15.73
C SER A 258 -14.21 18.86 -15.20
N LEU A 259 -14.29 17.73 -14.52
CA LEU A 259 -13.12 16.94 -14.11
C LEU A 259 -12.32 16.43 -15.32
N ASP A 260 -12.90 16.39 -16.52
CA ASP A 260 -12.24 15.94 -17.75
C ASP A 260 -11.17 16.94 -18.23
N THR A 261 -11.24 18.20 -17.77
CA THR A 261 -10.20 19.21 -18.07
C THR A 261 -8.96 19.03 -17.21
N VAL A 262 -9.03 18.24 -16.11
CA VAL A 262 -7.89 17.99 -15.24
C VAL A 262 -6.99 16.93 -15.86
N PRO A 263 -5.67 17.21 -16.00
CA PRO A 263 -4.74 16.26 -16.60
C PRO A 263 -4.74 14.89 -15.88
N HIS A 264 -4.69 13.83 -16.65
CA HIS A 264 -4.49 12.48 -16.14
C HIS A 264 -3.16 11.90 -16.62
N VAL A 265 -2.63 10.93 -15.89
CA VAL A 265 -1.38 10.25 -16.26
C VAL A 265 -1.55 9.50 -17.59
N ARG A 266 -0.58 9.67 -18.50
CA ARG A 266 -0.53 8.95 -19.78
C ARG A 266 0.23 7.62 -19.61
N GLY A 267 -0.05 6.65 -20.50
CA GLY A 267 0.63 5.35 -20.48
C GLY A 267 0.29 4.50 -19.26
N PHE A 268 1.15 3.54 -18.93
CA PHE A 268 0.98 2.67 -17.77
C PHE A 268 1.25 3.42 -16.47
N HIS A 269 0.36 3.22 -15.51
CA HIS A 269 0.57 3.67 -14.13
C HIS A 269 0.07 2.60 -13.14
N PRO A 270 0.87 2.18 -12.16
CA PRO A 270 0.55 1.08 -11.24
C PRO A 270 -0.73 1.27 -10.44
N LEU A 271 -1.13 2.52 -10.18
CA LEU A 271 -2.34 2.84 -9.43
C LEU A 271 -3.62 2.83 -10.27
N CYS A 272 -3.55 2.78 -11.62
CA CYS A 272 -4.74 2.78 -12.45
C CYS A 272 -5.68 1.60 -12.21
N PRO A 273 -5.20 0.34 -12.03
CA PRO A 273 -6.07 -0.81 -11.77
C PRO A 273 -6.84 -0.73 -10.45
N VAL A 274 -6.35 0.09 -9.50
CA VAL A 274 -6.96 0.26 -8.16
C VAL A 274 -7.50 1.68 -7.95
N CYS A 275 -7.67 2.44 -9.03
CA CYS A 275 -8.19 3.80 -8.97
C CYS A 275 -9.71 3.79 -8.86
N ASP A 276 -10.24 4.39 -7.80
CA ASP A 276 -11.70 4.50 -7.56
C ASP A 276 -12.44 5.30 -8.66
N HIS A 277 -11.70 6.07 -9.48
CA HIS A 277 -12.22 6.93 -10.56
C HIS A 277 -11.84 6.41 -11.95
N ALA A 278 -11.50 5.12 -12.07
CA ALA A 278 -11.09 4.54 -13.36
C ALA A 278 -12.24 4.44 -14.35
N ALA A 279 -13.47 4.18 -13.87
CA ALA A 279 -14.66 4.00 -14.73
C ALA A 279 -14.97 5.25 -15.57
N ASP A 280 -14.78 6.44 -14.98
CA ASP A 280 -15.08 7.74 -15.65
C ASP A 280 -13.80 8.43 -16.14
N CYS A 281 -12.69 7.68 -16.27
CA CYS A 281 -11.42 8.27 -16.66
C CYS A 281 -11.28 8.32 -18.19
N PRO A 282 -11.02 9.50 -18.79
CA PRO A 282 -10.81 9.62 -20.24
C PRO A 282 -9.66 8.79 -20.78
N LYS A 283 -8.79 8.29 -19.90
CA LYS A 283 -7.72 7.35 -20.23
C LYS A 283 -8.25 5.99 -20.72
N PHE A 284 -9.47 5.61 -20.32
CA PHE A 284 -10.09 4.34 -20.64
C PHE A 284 -11.34 4.55 -21.51
N PRO A 285 -11.20 5.08 -22.74
CA PRO A 285 -12.33 5.30 -23.61
C PRO A 285 -12.97 3.96 -23.97
N THR A 286 -14.25 3.99 -24.25
CA THR A 286 -14.99 2.86 -24.79
C THR A 286 -14.85 2.80 -26.33
N GLY A 287 -14.80 1.61 -26.90
CA GLY A 287 -14.71 1.40 -28.35
C GLY A 287 -13.64 0.40 -28.76
N ASP A 288 -13.71 -0.06 -30.03
CA ASP A 288 -12.88 -1.15 -30.53
C ASP A 288 -11.48 -0.69 -30.97
N MET A 289 -11.33 0.57 -31.40
CA MET A 289 -10.06 1.15 -31.79
C MET A 289 -9.53 2.11 -30.73
N GLN A 290 -8.40 1.75 -30.12
CA GLN A 290 -7.78 2.51 -29.05
C GLN A 290 -6.27 2.70 -29.31
N PRO A 291 -5.88 3.51 -30.31
CA PRO A 291 -4.48 3.67 -30.72
C PRO A 291 -3.57 4.23 -29.61
N GLN A 292 -4.15 4.93 -28.62
CA GLN A 292 -3.41 5.43 -27.46
C GLN A 292 -2.79 4.33 -26.59
N TRP A 293 -3.23 3.07 -26.72
CA TRP A 293 -2.67 1.91 -26.01
C TRP A 293 -1.49 1.27 -26.72
N GLU A 294 -1.23 1.60 -28.00
CA GLU A 294 -0.13 1.00 -28.75
C GLU A 294 1.24 1.13 -28.06
N PRO A 295 1.67 2.31 -27.54
CA PRO A 295 2.95 2.42 -26.84
C PRO A 295 3.04 1.51 -25.61
N LEU A 296 1.92 1.33 -24.88
CA LEU A 296 1.86 0.42 -23.74
C LEU A 296 1.99 -1.04 -24.17
N LEU A 297 1.30 -1.43 -25.26
CA LEU A 297 1.35 -2.80 -25.79
C LEU A 297 2.76 -3.13 -26.28
N VAL A 298 3.42 -2.22 -26.99
CA VAL A 298 4.82 -2.36 -27.42
C VAL A 298 5.72 -2.59 -26.20
N LYS A 299 5.59 -1.73 -25.18
CA LYS A 299 6.40 -1.84 -23.94
C LYS A 299 6.18 -3.17 -23.20
N LEU A 300 4.93 -3.61 -23.12
CA LEU A 300 4.61 -4.91 -22.51
C LEU A 300 5.19 -6.09 -23.32
N ALA A 301 5.19 -6.01 -24.65
CA ALA A 301 5.80 -7.03 -25.50
C ALA A 301 7.32 -7.11 -25.27
N GLU A 302 8.01 -5.96 -25.20
CA GLU A 302 9.44 -5.89 -24.87
C GLU A 302 9.76 -6.50 -23.50
N LEU A 303 8.99 -6.11 -22.45
CA LEU A 303 9.19 -6.62 -21.10
C LEU A 303 8.95 -8.14 -21.00
N ARG A 304 7.98 -8.67 -21.76
CA ARG A 304 7.74 -10.12 -21.84
C ARG A 304 8.92 -10.84 -22.50
N THR A 305 9.45 -10.30 -23.59
CA THR A 305 10.63 -10.86 -24.27
C THR A 305 11.84 -10.87 -23.32
N GLN A 306 12.08 -9.78 -22.58
CA GLN A 306 13.15 -9.72 -21.58
C GLN A 306 12.96 -10.75 -20.46
N ARG A 307 11.72 -10.88 -19.92
CA ARG A 307 11.41 -11.89 -18.91
C ARG A 307 11.71 -13.30 -19.44
N ASP A 308 11.23 -13.63 -20.64
CA ASP A 308 11.39 -14.96 -21.22
C ASP A 308 12.86 -15.29 -21.47
N SER A 309 13.68 -14.29 -21.86
CA SER A 309 15.12 -14.40 -21.97
C SER A 309 15.78 -14.66 -20.61
N LEU A 310 15.41 -13.90 -19.58
CA LEU A 310 15.90 -14.08 -18.21
C LEU A 310 15.51 -15.45 -17.65
N GLU A 311 14.27 -15.88 -17.84
CA GLU A 311 13.80 -17.20 -17.42
C GLU A 311 14.57 -18.34 -18.12
N THR A 312 14.98 -18.14 -19.38
CA THR A 312 15.81 -19.09 -20.11
C THR A 312 17.19 -19.15 -19.50
N THR A 313 17.84 -18.01 -19.26
CA THR A 313 19.17 -17.93 -18.63
C THR A 313 19.17 -18.55 -17.22
N ILE A 314 18.12 -18.30 -16.43
CA ILE A 314 17.95 -18.93 -15.10
C ILE A 314 17.87 -20.45 -15.24
N ARG A 315 17.03 -20.96 -16.15
CA ARG A 315 16.90 -22.41 -16.38
C ARG A 315 18.21 -23.08 -16.81
N GLU A 316 18.96 -22.43 -17.70
CA GLU A 316 20.27 -22.91 -18.14
C GLU A 316 21.28 -22.94 -16.98
N GLY A 317 21.33 -21.87 -16.18
CA GLY A 317 22.17 -21.82 -14.98
C GLY A 317 21.81 -22.89 -13.96
N GLU A 318 20.52 -23.06 -13.67
CA GLU A 318 20.03 -24.12 -12.77
C GLU A 318 20.34 -25.51 -13.30
N ALA A 319 20.20 -25.74 -14.61
CA ALA A 319 20.53 -27.03 -15.23
C ALA A 319 22.03 -27.36 -15.09
N ALA A 320 22.90 -26.36 -15.30
CA ALA A 320 24.35 -26.50 -15.11
C ALA A 320 24.70 -26.82 -13.64
N LEU A 321 24.09 -26.12 -12.68
CA LEU A 321 24.29 -26.38 -11.25
C LEU A 321 23.80 -27.79 -10.84
N ARG A 322 22.65 -28.23 -11.34
CA ARG A 322 22.14 -29.59 -11.12
C ARG A 322 23.09 -30.63 -11.67
N GLN A 323 23.61 -30.41 -12.88
CA GLN A 323 24.60 -31.32 -13.46
C GLN A 323 25.89 -31.36 -12.64
N ALA A 324 26.43 -30.21 -12.24
CA ALA A 324 27.62 -30.13 -11.38
C ALA A 324 27.39 -30.84 -10.04
N PHE A 325 26.20 -30.69 -9.43
CA PHE A 325 25.84 -31.39 -8.20
C PHE A 325 25.84 -32.91 -8.39
N ARG A 326 25.28 -33.43 -9.47
CA ARG A 326 25.22 -34.87 -9.76
C ARG A 326 26.62 -35.46 -10.03
N LEU A 327 27.46 -34.72 -10.75
CA LEU A 327 28.83 -35.15 -11.06
C LEU A 327 29.75 -35.11 -9.83
N SER A 328 29.48 -34.27 -8.84
CA SER A 328 30.27 -34.17 -7.61
C SER A 328 30.19 -35.41 -6.72
N GLY A 329 29.16 -36.27 -6.89
CA GLY A 329 28.89 -37.43 -6.06
C GLY A 329 28.48 -37.12 -4.60
N THR A 330 28.41 -35.85 -4.22
CA THR A 330 27.99 -35.46 -2.86
C THR A 330 26.47 -35.51 -2.70
N ARG A 331 26.02 -35.71 -1.47
CA ARG A 331 24.60 -35.57 -1.07
C ARG A 331 24.35 -34.33 -0.24
N ASP A 332 25.43 -33.59 0.04
CA ASP A 332 25.39 -32.40 0.89
C ASP A 332 25.58 -31.12 0.04
N TRP A 333 25.58 -29.97 0.69
CA TRP A 333 25.74 -28.68 0.06
C TRP A 333 27.13 -28.50 -0.59
N ILE A 334 27.17 -28.04 -1.83
CA ILE A 334 28.36 -27.54 -2.49
C ILE A 334 28.49 -26.05 -2.23
N ARG A 335 29.65 -25.61 -1.75
CA ARG A 335 29.94 -24.18 -1.55
C ARG A 335 30.62 -23.60 -2.80
N ALA A 336 30.20 -22.37 -3.16
CA ALA A 336 30.80 -21.61 -4.26
C ALA A 336 30.87 -20.13 -3.82
N GLY A 337 32.00 -19.69 -3.30
CA GLY A 337 32.19 -18.39 -2.69
C GLY A 337 31.24 -18.18 -1.50
N THR A 338 30.42 -17.13 -1.54
CA THR A 338 29.41 -16.81 -0.52
C THR A 338 28.12 -17.59 -0.65
N TYR A 339 27.96 -18.37 -1.72
CA TYR A 339 26.77 -19.16 -1.99
C TYR A 339 26.98 -20.65 -1.70
N ARG A 340 25.90 -21.37 -1.59
CA ARG A 340 25.86 -22.83 -1.52
C ARG A 340 24.66 -23.36 -2.32
N PHE A 341 24.81 -24.53 -2.92
CA PHE A 341 23.72 -25.16 -3.67
C PHE A 341 23.69 -26.67 -3.45
N ARG A 342 22.53 -27.26 -3.61
CA ARG A 342 22.32 -28.73 -3.66
C ARG A 342 21.06 -29.03 -4.47
N GLU A 343 21.03 -30.23 -5.08
CA GLU A 343 19.81 -30.78 -5.64
C GLU A 343 19.06 -31.58 -4.54
N GLY A 344 17.80 -31.22 -4.25
CA GLY A 344 16.95 -31.91 -3.29
C GLY A 344 15.72 -32.51 -3.99
N ARG A 345 15.29 -33.70 -3.56
CA ARG A 345 13.99 -34.24 -4.00
C ARG A 345 12.90 -33.62 -3.17
N THR A 346 11.95 -32.96 -3.81
CA THR A 346 10.68 -32.54 -3.21
C THR A 346 9.61 -33.56 -3.63
N ALA A 347 8.78 -33.97 -2.68
CA ALA A 347 7.63 -34.80 -3.04
C ALA A 347 6.71 -33.99 -3.98
N GLY A 348 6.38 -34.58 -5.11
CA GLY A 348 5.42 -33.97 -6.04
C GLY A 348 4.06 -33.77 -5.38
N PRO A 349 3.25 -32.78 -5.83
CA PRO A 349 1.90 -32.62 -5.33
C PRO A 349 1.10 -33.90 -5.59
N ARG A 350 0.44 -34.40 -4.55
CA ARG A 350 -0.50 -35.51 -4.70
C ARG A 350 -1.69 -35.03 -5.52
N ARG A 351 -1.90 -35.62 -6.68
CA ARG A 351 -3.07 -35.35 -7.53
C ARG A 351 -3.99 -36.55 -7.50
N LEU A 352 -5.27 -36.31 -7.33
CA LEU A 352 -6.29 -37.34 -7.50
C LEU A 352 -6.33 -37.75 -8.98
N GLN A 353 -6.16 -39.06 -9.27
CA GLN A 353 -6.32 -39.60 -10.61
C GLN A 353 -7.78 -40.02 -10.75
N ARG A 354 -8.59 -39.21 -11.41
CA ARG A 354 -10.03 -39.40 -11.56
C ARG A 354 -10.38 -40.75 -12.17
N GLU A 355 -9.70 -41.15 -13.22
CA GLU A 355 -9.90 -42.42 -13.91
C GLU A 355 -9.64 -43.64 -12.98
N ARG A 356 -8.58 -43.54 -12.19
CA ARG A 356 -8.25 -44.59 -11.22
C ARG A 356 -9.27 -44.60 -10.08
N LEU A 357 -9.68 -43.46 -9.57
CA LEU A 357 -10.72 -43.36 -8.56
C LEU A 357 -12.05 -43.94 -9.07
N TYR A 358 -12.42 -43.63 -10.33
CA TYR A 358 -13.61 -44.19 -10.97
C TYR A 358 -13.57 -45.71 -11.01
N ALA A 359 -12.45 -46.30 -11.47
CA ALA A 359 -12.26 -47.74 -11.59
C ALA A 359 -12.34 -48.44 -10.21
N GLU A 360 -11.68 -47.88 -9.19
CA GLU A 360 -11.69 -48.43 -7.83
C GLU A 360 -13.10 -48.33 -7.20
N LEU A 361 -13.79 -47.20 -7.36
CA LEU A 361 -15.17 -47.05 -6.87
C LEU A 361 -16.12 -48.07 -7.53
N LYS A 362 -16.01 -48.23 -8.85
CA LYS A 362 -16.81 -49.18 -9.59
C LYS A 362 -16.60 -50.61 -9.12
N THR A 363 -15.36 -50.99 -8.83
CA THR A 363 -15.00 -52.30 -8.30
C THR A 363 -15.59 -52.50 -6.89
N ILE A 364 -15.49 -51.52 -6.01
CA ILE A 364 -16.03 -51.57 -4.64
C ILE A 364 -17.55 -51.68 -4.68
N LEU A 365 -18.23 -50.91 -5.51
CA LEU A 365 -19.68 -50.92 -5.65
C LEU A 365 -20.18 -52.27 -6.20
N HIS A 366 -19.49 -52.84 -7.18
CA HIS A 366 -19.81 -54.18 -7.69
C HIS A 366 -19.72 -55.23 -6.61
N HIS A 367 -18.64 -55.25 -5.80
CA HIS A 367 -18.51 -56.16 -4.67
C HIS A 367 -19.59 -55.97 -3.59
N ALA A 368 -20.15 -54.78 -3.49
CA ALA A 368 -21.22 -54.43 -2.58
C ALA A 368 -22.63 -54.73 -3.14
N GLY A 369 -22.75 -55.20 -4.39
CA GLY A 369 -24.03 -55.43 -5.08
C GLY A 369 -24.77 -54.15 -5.45
N LEU A 370 -24.04 -53.01 -5.65
CA LEU A 370 -24.59 -51.70 -5.93
C LEU A 370 -24.22 -51.27 -7.36
N ASP A 371 -24.45 -52.10 -8.33
CA ASP A 371 -24.07 -51.89 -9.74
C ASP A 371 -24.84 -50.74 -10.41
N ASP A 372 -26.01 -50.36 -9.88
CA ASP A 372 -26.87 -49.31 -10.43
C ASP A 372 -26.41 -47.89 -10.06
N VAL A 373 -25.34 -47.74 -9.25
CA VAL A 373 -24.84 -46.44 -8.84
C VAL A 373 -24.06 -45.76 -9.98
N ASP A 374 -24.52 -44.60 -10.42
CA ASP A 374 -23.84 -43.80 -11.40
C ASP A 374 -22.62 -43.11 -10.78
N VAL A 375 -21.44 -43.75 -10.92
CA VAL A 375 -20.16 -43.28 -10.38
C VAL A 375 -19.74 -41.98 -11.04
N GLU A 376 -20.07 -41.78 -12.32
CA GLU A 376 -19.74 -40.56 -13.04
C GLU A 376 -20.51 -39.34 -12.49
N ALA A 377 -21.81 -39.51 -12.29
CA ALA A 377 -22.65 -38.48 -11.68
C ALA A 377 -22.23 -38.19 -10.22
N PHE A 378 -21.75 -39.22 -9.47
CA PHE A 378 -21.21 -39.04 -8.14
C PHE A 378 -19.92 -38.16 -8.17
N LEU A 379 -18.95 -38.51 -9.01
CA LEU A 379 -17.69 -37.78 -9.14
C LEU A 379 -17.91 -36.34 -9.60
N ASN A 380 -18.83 -36.12 -10.54
CA ASN A 380 -19.17 -34.75 -10.99
C ASN A 380 -19.76 -33.89 -9.87
N ARG A 381 -20.50 -34.46 -8.92
CA ARG A 381 -20.96 -33.72 -7.73
C ARG A 381 -19.85 -33.42 -6.72
N CYS A 382 -18.77 -34.21 -6.73
CA CYS A 382 -17.60 -34.01 -5.88
C CYS A 382 -16.59 -33.02 -6.48
N GLU A 383 -16.73 -32.64 -7.76
CA GLU A 383 -15.90 -31.64 -8.40
C GLU A 383 -16.44 -30.24 -8.12
N GLN A 384 -15.55 -29.34 -7.77
CA GLN A 384 -15.83 -27.94 -7.62
C GLN A 384 -15.10 -27.18 -8.74
N GLU A 385 -15.84 -26.42 -9.52
CA GLU A 385 -15.21 -25.49 -10.47
C GLU A 385 -14.33 -24.48 -9.73
N GLY A 386 -13.10 -24.32 -10.21
CA GLY A 386 -12.22 -23.27 -9.73
C GLY A 386 -12.84 -21.88 -9.97
N LYS A 387 -12.47 -20.90 -9.16
CA LYS A 387 -12.90 -19.52 -9.42
C LYS A 387 -12.49 -19.10 -10.84
N PRO A 388 -13.43 -18.57 -11.66
CA PRO A 388 -13.09 -18.09 -12.99
C PRO A 388 -12.00 -17.03 -12.90
N GLY A 389 -10.93 -17.22 -13.65
CA GLY A 389 -9.83 -16.26 -13.76
C GLY A 389 -9.95 -15.47 -15.06
N THR A 390 -9.51 -14.21 -15.04
CA THR A 390 -9.38 -13.42 -16.26
C THR A 390 -7.94 -13.48 -16.77
N ARG A 391 -7.76 -13.64 -18.08
CA ARG A 391 -6.45 -13.63 -18.74
C ARG A 391 -6.46 -12.59 -19.86
N LEU A 392 -5.47 -11.69 -19.84
CA LEU A 392 -5.27 -10.74 -20.92
C LEU A 392 -4.48 -11.43 -22.06
N PHE A 393 -5.09 -11.48 -23.26
CA PHE A 393 -4.44 -11.98 -24.46
C PHE A 393 -3.93 -10.79 -25.26
N ILE A 394 -2.65 -10.83 -25.68
CA ILE A 394 -2.02 -9.81 -26.51
C ILE A 394 -1.35 -10.54 -27.67
N ASN A 395 -1.88 -10.33 -28.89
CA ASN A 395 -1.34 -10.90 -30.11
C ASN A 395 -0.95 -9.77 -31.08
N ARG A 396 0.15 -9.94 -31.78
CA ARG A 396 0.54 -9.04 -32.87
C ARG A 396 -0.29 -9.41 -34.09
N ILE A 397 -0.95 -8.41 -34.66
CA ILE A 397 -1.65 -8.56 -35.95
C ILE A 397 -0.56 -8.42 -37.02
N SER A 398 -0.41 -9.44 -37.84
CA SER A 398 0.52 -9.49 -38.98
C SER A 398 0.01 -8.64 -40.14
#